data_c5c28888c102b18ef40b66f9eedfde15
#
_entry.id   c5c28888c102b18ef40b66f9eedfde15
#
_cell.length_a   1.000
_cell.length_b   1.000
_cell.length_c   1.000
_cell.angle_alpha   90.00
_cell.angle_beta   90.00
_cell.angle_gamma   90.00
#
_symmetry.space_group_name_H-M   'P 1'
#
loop_
_entity.id
_entity.type
_entity.pdbx_description
1 polymer ?
#
loop_
_entity_poly.entity_id
_entity_poly.type
_entity_poly.pdbx_seq_one_letter_code
_entity_poly.pdbx_strand_id
1 'polypeptide(L)'
;MPIWSYMRGSKMLDVKVGYHCNNKCIHCVVDPVRQKIMDNNSKQNLNTQEVLDLISDAKDNGVNTIVLTGGEITIRKDFKKILTHAADKGLKVNIQTNGRFFSQKQHSEFMVDLPGLFFIIALHGPTAQIHDMITQEKGSFQETVDAIINLREINKEIALKIVISNFNHNNLFETVLFAKNFDVNEFNIVFPHALDFEEKLFKKVVPKYYLLKDEIIQSANFSEKEHFPISFETIPYCICPDSQAFWKRNCDLLSKAIQNTESRQNALELEKYLLNWNEIRPKMKEKWENCIKCVFNLLCEGPWKEYVQYYGHAEFVPITEDKILDLLEEDVRF
;
A
#
# COMPACT_ATOMS: atom_id res chain seq x y z
N MET A 1 1.13 -5.74 11.01
CA MET A 1 -0.09 -4.92 11.12
C MET A 1 -0.20 -4.08 9.87
N PRO A 2 -1.38 -3.91 9.22
CA PRO A 2 -1.48 -2.99 8.11
C PRO A 2 -1.05 -1.62 8.54
N ILE A 3 -0.59 -0.81 7.60
CA ILE A 3 -0.28 0.61 7.76
C ILE A 3 -1.35 1.32 8.63
N TRP A 4 -2.58 0.85 8.57
CA TRP A 4 -3.74 1.30 9.35
C TRP A 4 -3.72 0.91 10.84
N SER A 5 -2.97 -0.10 11.25
CA SER A 5 -3.00 -0.59 12.64
C SER A 5 -2.10 0.19 13.59
N TYR A 6 -1.11 0.92 13.07
CA TYR A 6 -0.31 1.87 13.85
C TYR A 6 -1.08 3.13 14.23
N MET A 7 -2.33 3.24 13.79
CA MET A 7 -3.10 4.49 13.78
C MET A 7 -4.32 4.49 14.69
N ARG A 8 -4.38 3.62 15.70
CA ARG A 8 -5.47 3.65 16.67
C ARG A 8 -5.55 5.03 17.35
N GLY A 9 -6.64 5.75 17.06
CA GLY A 9 -6.92 7.05 17.67
C GLY A 9 -6.07 8.21 17.13
N SER A 10 -5.38 8.03 15.99
CA SER A 10 -4.51 9.05 15.42
C SER A 10 -5.13 9.70 14.18
N LYS A 11 -5.13 11.01 14.16
CA LYS A 11 -5.34 11.78 12.93
C LYS A 11 -4.08 11.64 12.07
N MET A 12 -4.25 11.19 10.83
CA MET A 12 -3.17 11.01 9.87
C MET A 12 -3.31 11.93 8.68
N LEU A 13 -2.19 12.46 8.19
CA LEU A 13 -2.12 13.20 6.95
C LEU A 13 -1.18 12.54 5.96
N ASP A 14 -1.69 12.21 4.78
CA ASP A 14 -0.91 11.78 3.63
C ASP A 14 -0.40 13.00 2.86
N VAL A 15 0.91 13.22 2.88
CA VAL A 15 1.58 14.40 2.29
C VAL A 15 2.23 14.03 0.97
N LYS A 16 1.59 14.39 -0.14
CA LYS A 16 2.17 14.25 -1.48
C LYS A 16 3.10 15.44 -1.75
N VAL A 17 4.40 15.19 -1.66
CA VAL A 17 5.43 16.24 -1.77
C VAL A 17 5.78 16.61 -3.21
N GLY A 18 5.39 15.78 -4.16
CA GLY A 18 5.64 15.96 -5.59
C GLY A 18 5.49 14.66 -6.36
N TYR A 19 5.71 14.74 -7.67
CA TYR A 19 5.50 13.60 -8.60
C TYR A 19 6.78 13.11 -9.26
N HIS A 20 7.94 13.71 -9.01
CA HIS A 20 9.22 13.20 -9.51
C HIS A 20 9.56 11.86 -8.86
N CYS A 21 10.03 10.90 -9.68
CA CYS A 21 10.42 9.57 -9.24
C CYS A 21 11.61 9.08 -10.10
N ASN A 22 12.49 8.29 -9.51
CA ASN A 22 13.58 7.60 -10.18
C ASN A 22 13.22 6.18 -10.65
N ASN A 23 11.95 5.76 -10.48
CA ASN A 23 11.35 4.58 -11.10
C ASN A 23 10.28 5.00 -12.12
N LYS A 24 9.94 4.07 -13.04
CA LYS A 24 8.88 4.21 -14.05
C LYS A 24 7.92 3.02 -13.98
N CYS A 25 7.46 2.71 -12.76
CA CYS A 25 6.66 1.50 -12.51
C CYS A 25 5.43 1.41 -13.42
N ILE A 26 5.26 0.25 -14.06
CA ILE A 26 4.16 -0.01 -15.03
C ILE A 26 2.75 0.11 -14.44
N HIS A 27 2.62 -0.02 -13.12
CA HIS A 27 1.36 0.07 -12.36
C HIS A 27 1.18 1.39 -11.61
N CYS A 28 2.03 2.40 -11.90
CA CYS A 28 2.07 3.63 -11.11
C CYS A 28 0.80 4.46 -11.29
N VAL A 29 -0.01 4.53 -10.24
CA VAL A 29 -1.25 5.34 -10.22
C VAL A 29 -0.98 6.85 -10.33
N VAL A 30 0.23 7.27 -10.01
CA VAL A 30 0.67 8.69 -10.08
C VAL A 30 1.06 9.11 -11.49
N ASP A 31 1.38 8.17 -12.37
CA ASP A 31 1.90 8.47 -13.70
C ASP A 31 0.89 9.20 -14.60
N PRO A 32 -0.40 8.82 -14.69
CA PRO A 32 -1.39 9.58 -15.44
C PRO A 32 -1.59 10.99 -14.90
N VAL A 33 -1.55 11.17 -13.57
CA VAL A 33 -1.64 12.49 -12.92
C VAL A 33 -0.42 13.34 -13.27
N ARG A 34 0.77 12.75 -13.19
CA ARG A 34 2.03 13.43 -13.57
C ARG A 34 1.99 13.91 -15.02
N GLN A 35 1.49 13.08 -15.93
CA GLN A 35 1.38 13.44 -17.33
C GLN A 35 0.43 14.62 -17.54
N LYS A 36 -0.76 14.58 -16.94
CA LYS A 36 -1.73 15.70 -16.99
C LYS A 36 -1.14 17.02 -16.46
N ILE A 37 -0.38 16.96 -15.36
CA ILE A 37 0.28 18.13 -14.77
C ILE A 37 1.36 18.69 -15.73
N MET A 38 2.12 17.81 -16.37
CA MET A 38 3.12 18.21 -17.37
C MET A 38 2.46 18.86 -18.58
N ASP A 39 1.41 18.27 -19.12
CA ASP A 39 0.69 18.78 -20.30
C ASP A 39 0.06 20.16 -20.02
N ASN A 40 -0.41 20.39 -18.79
CA ASN A 40 -1.00 21.66 -18.35
C ASN A 40 0.04 22.68 -17.86
N ASN A 41 1.34 22.36 -17.92
CA ASN A 41 2.43 23.19 -17.36
C ASN A 41 2.20 23.62 -15.90
N SER A 42 1.56 22.74 -15.14
CA SER A 42 1.23 22.99 -13.74
C SER A 42 2.38 22.59 -12.81
N LYS A 43 2.31 23.06 -11.56
CA LYS A 43 3.35 22.80 -10.55
C LYS A 43 3.41 21.31 -10.19
N GLN A 44 4.57 20.69 -10.40
CA GLN A 44 4.78 19.26 -10.17
C GLN A 44 5.21 18.90 -8.74
N ASN A 45 5.81 19.84 -8.01
CA ASN A 45 6.38 19.61 -6.68
C ASN A 45 6.11 20.78 -5.76
N LEU A 46 5.83 20.49 -4.50
CA LEU A 46 5.88 21.49 -3.43
C LEU A 46 7.33 21.97 -3.23
N ASN A 47 7.55 23.25 -2.97
CA ASN A 47 8.85 23.72 -2.51
C ASN A 47 9.07 23.33 -1.04
N THR A 48 10.30 23.51 -0.56
CA THR A 48 10.66 23.14 0.82
C THR A 48 9.76 23.81 1.85
N GLN A 49 9.54 25.12 1.73
CA GLN A 49 8.75 25.86 2.71
C GLN A 49 7.30 25.41 2.76
N GLU A 50 6.69 25.17 1.61
CA GLU A 50 5.32 24.64 1.53
C GLU A 50 5.16 23.28 2.22
N VAL A 51 6.17 22.40 2.09
CA VAL A 51 6.14 21.11 2.81
C VAL A 51 6.29 21.30 4.32
N LEU A 52 7.21 22.17 4.76
CA LEU A 52 7.40 22.45 6.18
C LEU A 52 6.16 23.11 6.82
N ASP A 53 5.54 24.05 6.12
CA ASP A 53 4.31 24.73 6.59
C ASP A 53 3.17 23.72 6.70
N LEU A 54 2.98 22.85 5.68
CA LEU A 54 1.97 21.80 5.71
C LEU A 54 2.16 20.83 6.89
N ILE A 55 3.40 20.44 7.20
CA ILE A 55 3.73 19.59 8.35
C ILE A 55 3.41 20.32 9.66
N SER A 56 3.75 21.61 9.76
CA SER A 56 3.47 22.41 10.95
C SER A 56 1.97 22.57 11.17
N ASP A 57 1.24 22.94 10.13
CA ASP A 57 -0.22 23.10 10.15
C ASP A 57 -0.91 21.76 10.53
N ALA A 58 -0.42 20.64 10.02
CA ALA A 58 -0.92 19.33 10.38
C ALA A 58 -0.78 19.06 11.89
N LYS A 59 0.39 19.36 12.46
CA LYS A 59 0.62 19.23 13.91
C LYS A 59 -0.31 20.12 14.72
N ASP A 60 -0.45 21.39 14.32
CA ASP A 60 -1.28 22.39 15.02
C ASP A 60 -2.78 21.99 14.96
N ASN A 61 -3.19 21.25 13.94
CA ASN A 61 -4.53 20.68 13.81
C ASN A 61 -4.69 19.28 14.46
N GLY A 62 -3.73 18.87 15.30
CA GLY A 62 -3.82 17.65 16.08
C GLY A 62 -3.50 16.36 15.30
N VAL A 63 -2.88 16.48 14.12
CA VAL A 63 -2.30 15.32 13.41
C VAL A 63 -1.10 14.83 14.22
N ASN A 64 -0.99 13.51 14.39
CA ASN A 64 0.14 12.90 15.09
C ASN A 64 0.98 11.96 14.21
N THR A 65 0.47 11.65 13.02
CA THR A 65 1.17 10.81 12.04
C THR A 65 1.08 11.42 10.65
N ILE A 66 2.19 11.57 9.98
CA ILE A 66 2.23 11.94 8.56
C ILE A 66 2.73 10.78 7.71
N VAL A 67 2.21 10.65 6.50
CA VAL A 67 2.70 9.76 5.47
C VAL A 67 3.36 10.61 4.39
N LEU A 68 4.66 10.52 4.26
CA LEU A 68 5.40 11.20 3.20
C LEU A 68 5.40 10.32 1.95
N THR A 69 4.80 10.82 0.87
CA THR A 69 4.58 10.07 -0.38
C THR A 69 4.58 11.00 -1.59
N GLY A 70 4.20 10.47 -2.75
CA GLY A 70 4.13 11.18 -4.03
C GLY A 70 4.77 10.37 -5.13
N GLY A 71 5.78 10.92 -5.84
CA GLY A 71 6.72 10.14 -6.64
C GLY A 71 7.71 9.42 -5.72
N GLU A 72 8.95 9.89 -5.64
CA GLU A 72 9.93 9.39 -4.67
C GLU A 72 10.44 10.54 -3.79
N ILE A 73 10.09 10.49 -2.51
CA ILE A 73 10.45 11.54 -1.55
C ILE A 73 11.97 11.63 -1.32
N THR A 74 12.67 10.50 -1.36
CA THR A 74 14.08 10.42 -0.96
C THR A 74 15.04 11.04 -1.99
N ILE A 75 14.61 11.26 -3.23
CA ILE A 75 15.43 11.96 -4.23
C ILE A 75 15.42 13.50 -4.09
N ARG A 76 14.57 14.02 -3.18
CA ARG A 76 14.54 15.45 -2.91
C ARG A 76 15.79 15.90 -2.16
N LYS A 77 16.39 16.99 -2.59
CA LYS A 77 17.60 17.56 -1.93
C LYS A 77 17.33 18.02 -0.49
N ASP A 78 16.07 18.34 -0.18
CA ASP A 78 15.61 18.81 1.12
C ASP A 78 15.01 17.67 1.99
N PHE A 79 15.10 16.41 1.56
CA PHE A 79 14.52 15.26 2.28
C PHE A 79 14.94 15.21 3.75
N LYS A 80 16.25 15.35 4.03
CA LYS A 80 16.76 15.38 5.42
C LYS A 80 16.11 16.50 6.24
N LYS A 81 15.98 17.71 5.68
CA LYS A 81 15.38 18.87 6.35
C LYS A 81 13.91 18.61 6.67
N ILE A 82 13.16 18.06 5.71
CA ILE A 82 11.73 17.72 5.86
C ILE A 82 11.56 16.70 6.99
N LEU A 83 12.37 15.64 6.97
CA LEU A 83 12.27 14.56 7.96
C LEU A 83 12.63 15.03 9.36
N THR A 84 13.72 15.78 9.51
CA THR A 84 14.12 16.38 10.79
C THR A 84 13.04 17.31 11.33
N HIS A 85 12.46 18.18 10.49
CA HIS A 85 11.39 19.09 10.90
C HIS A 85 10.16 18.33 11.44
N ALA A 86 9.75 17.24 10.77
CA ALA A 86 8.64 16.42 11.24
C ALA A 86 8.94 15.72 12.58
N ALA A 87 10.16 15.21 12.74
CA ALA A 87 10.62 14.60 14.00
C ALA A 87 10.68 15.64 15.14
N ASP A 88 11.19 16.84 14.89
CA ASP A 88 11.26 17.96 15.86
C ASP A 88 9.86 18.40 16.34
N LYS A 89 8.86 18.27 15.47
CA LYS A 89 7.44 18.49 15.81
C LYS A 89 6.82 17.33 16.61
N GLY A 90 7.56 16.25 16.86
CA GLY A 90 7.07 15.06 17.55
C GLY A 90 5.99 14.29 16.77
N LEU A 91 6.07 14.31 15.45
CA LEU A 91 5.21 13.54 14.56
C LEU A 91 5.80 12.14 14.33
N LYS A 92 4.94 11.14 14.23
CA LYS A 92 5.30 9.86 13.61
C LYS A 92 5.33 10.05 12.09
N VAL A 93 6.34 9.48 11.44
CA VAL A 93 6.54 9.65 10.00
C VAL A 93 6.59 8.30 9.30
N ASN A 94 5.58 8.02 8.49
CA ASN A 94 5.56 6.88 7.58
C ASN A 94 6.12 7.33 6.23
N ILE A 95 7.18 6.70 5.77
CA ILE A 95 7.88 7.06 4.52
C ILE A 95 7.56 6.00 3.48
N GLN A 96 6.76 6.36 2.47
CA GLN A 96 6.54 5.50 1.31
C GLN A 96 7.63 5.76 0.28
N THR A 97 8.44 4.72 0.00
CA THR A 97 9.64 4.86 -0.85
C THR A 97 9.88 3.59 -1.65
N ASN A 98 10.56 3.73 -2.79
CA ASN A 98 11.13 2.59 -3.50
C ASN A 98 12.42 2.06 -2.86
N GLY A 99 12.95 2.73 -1.85
CA GLY A 99 14.11 2.33 -1.06
C GLY A 99 15.46 2.67 -1.69
N ARG A 100 15.57 2.82 -3.00
CA ARG A 100 16.84 2.88 -3.75
C ARG A 100 17.87 3.87 -3.20
N PHE A 101 17.42 5.00 -2.64
CA PHE A 101 18.31 5.99 -2.01
C PHE A 101 19.13 5.39 -0.86
N PHE A 102 18.55 4.49 -0.08
CA PHE A 102 19.18 3.90 1.09
C PHE A 102 20.03 2.67 0.78
N SER A 103 20.22 2.32 -0.51
CA SER A 103 21.17 1.28 -0.94
C SER A 103 22.61 1.63 -0.51
N GLN A 104 22.91 2.92 -0.40
CA GLN A 104 24.18 3.39 0.14
C GLN A 104 24.02 3.68 1.64
N LYS A 105 24.74 2.95 2.48
CA LYS A 105 24.65 2.99 3.96
C LYS A 105 24.76 4.41 4.53
N GLN A 106 25.62 5.24 4.00
CA GLN A 106 25.80 6.63 4.42
C GLN A 106 24.52 7.49 4.33
N HIS A 107 23.59 7.12 3.46
CA HIS A 107 22.32 7.85 3.31
C HIS A 107 21.34 7.57 4.45
N SER A 108 21.54 6.51 5.24
CA SER A 108 20.70 6.18 6.38
C SER A 108 21.26 6.68 7.72
N GLU A 109 22.56 7.03 7.78
CA GLU A 109 23.25 7.39 9.03
C GLU A 109 22.60 8.56 9.80
N PHE A 110 22.12 9.59 9.11
CA PHE A 110 21.49 10.75 9.76
C PHE A 110 20.16 10.40 10.45
N MET A 111 19.59 9.24 10.18
CA MET A 111 18.30 8.83 10.74
C MET A 111 18.45 7.96 11.99
N VAL A 112 19.66 7.57 12.37
CA VAL A 112 19.92 6.68 13.52
C VAL A 112 19.17 7.18 14.76
N ASP A 113 19.31 8.46 15.09
CA ASP A 113 18.74 9.09 16.28
C ASP A 113 17.36 9.71 16.05
N LEU A 114 16.80 9.65 14.84
CA LEU A 114 15.46 10.18 14.59
C LEU A 114 14.38 9.18 15.01
N PRO A 115 13.55 9.52 16.01
CA PRO A 115 12.49 8.64 16.49
C PRO A 115 11.25 8.64 15.56
N GLY A 116 10.40 7.62 15.70
CA GLY A 116 9.07 7.60 15.11
C GLY A 116 9.03 7.44 13.59
N LEU A 117 10.11 6.95 12.99
CA LEU A 117 10.18 6.65 11.56
C LEU A 117 9.75 5.22 11.26
N PHE A 118 8.88 5.08 10.29
CA PHE A 118 8.41 3.81 9.76
C PHE A 118 8.52 3.81 8.24
N PHE A 119 9.18 2.82 7.66
CA PHE A 119 9.41 2.74 6.23
C PHE A 119 8.44 1.76 5.57
N ILE A 120 7.86 2.18 4.45
CA ILE A 120 7.02 1.33 3.61
C ILE A 120 7.72 1.24 2.27
N ILE A 121 8.43 0.12 2.06
CA ILE A 121 9.32 -0.06 0.92
C ILE A 121 8.64 -0.95 -0.13
N ALA A 122 8.64 -0.49 -1.38
CA ALA A 122 8.06 -1.23 -2.49
C ALA A 122 9.00 -2.36 -2.95
N LEU A 123 8.53 -3.62 -2.82
CA LEU A 123 9.21 -4.82 -3.32
C LEU A 123 8.26 -5.59 -4.23
N HIS A 124 8.53 -5.62 -5.53
CA HIS A 124 7.57 -6.11 -6.54
C HIS A 124 7.82 -7.54 -7.04
N GLY A 125 8.82 -8.23 -6.51
CA GLY A 125 9.12 -9.61 -6.85
C GLY A 125 10.33 -10.14 -6.09
N PRO A 126 10.54 -11.47 -6.08
CA PRO A 126 11.63 -12.11 -5.34
C PRO A 126 12.96 -12.08 -6.07
N THR A 127 12.97 -11.62 -7.32
CA THR A 127 14.16 -11.58 -8.19
C THR A 127 14.29 -10.25 -8.92
N ALA A 128 15.52 -9.93 -9.33
CA ALA A 128 15.80 -8.75 -10.16
C ALA A 128 15.01 -8.76 -11.47
N GLN A 129 14.83 -9.93 -12.09
CA GLN A 129 14.10 -10.06 -13.34
C GLN A 129 12.66 -9.55 -13.22
N ILE A 130 11.96 -9.90 -12.14
CA ILE A 130 10.55 -9.51 -11.92
C ILE A 130 10.47 -8.07 -11.43
N HIS A 131 11.26 -7.72 -10.43
CA HIS A 131 11.20 -6.39 -9.82
C HIS A 131 11.60 -5.28 -10.82
N ASP A 132 12.74 -5.43 -11.49
CA ASP A 132 13.25 -4.43 -12.44
C ASP A 132 12.33 -4.29 -13.68
N MET A 133 11.71 -5.40 -14.12
CA MET A 133 10.70 -5.35 -15.18
C MET A 133 9.49 -4.49 -14.78
N ILE A 134 9.07 -4.54 -13.52
CA ILE A 134 7.93 -3.76 -13.02
C ILE A 134 8.32 -2.30 -12.79
N THR A 135 9.48 -2.06 -12.20
CA THR A 135 9.96 -0.70 -11.92
C THR A 135 10.47 0.02 -13.16
N GLN A 136 10.74 -0.72 -14.25
CA GLN A 136 11.36 -0.25 -15.50
C GLN A 136 12.73 0.41 -15.28
N GLU A 137 13.44 -0.03 -14.22
CA GLU A 137 14.79 0.46 -13.87
C GLU A 137 15.69 -0.71 -13.50
N LYS A 138 16.69 -0.96 -14.34
CA LYS A 138 17.66 -2.05 -14.16
C LYS A 138 18.49 -1.82 -12.90
N GLY A 139 18.59 -2.84 -12.05
CA GLY A 139 19.35 -2.79 -10.79
C GLY A 139 18.53 -2.28 -9.61
N SER A 140 17.29 -1.83 -9.83
CA SER A 140 16.42 -1.34 -8.74
C SER A 140 16.13 -2.42 -7.68
N PHE A 141 16.10 -3.70 -8.05
CA PHE A 141 15.95 -4.80 -7.11
C PHE A 141 17.08 -4.83 -6.08
N GLN A 142 18.32 -4.85 -6.55
CA GLN A 142 19.48 -4.89 -5.66
C GLN A 142 19.55 -3.65 -4.77
N GLU A 143 19.32 -2.46 -5.34
CA GLU A 143 19.28 -1.22 -4.56
C GLU A 143 18.17 -1.25 -3.49
N THR A 144 17.00 -1.81 -3.78
CA THR A 144 15.90 -1.96 -2.81
C THR A 144 16.27 -2.96 -1.72
N VAL A 145 16.87 -4.09 -2.07
CA VAL A 145 17.32 -5.11 -1.09
C VAL A 145 18.39 -4.54 -0.17
N ASP A 146 19.41 -3.86 -0.73
CA ASP A 146 20.46 -3.23 0.06
C ASP A 146 19.89 -2.17 1.02
N ALA A 147 18.88 -1.42 0.57
CA ALA A 147 18.18 -0.44 1.40
C ALA A 147 17.46 -1.08 2.60
N ILE A 148 16.77 -2.21 2.39
CA ILE A 148 16.12 -2.94 3.46
C ILE A 148 17.14 -3.37 4.51
N ILE A 149 18.27 -3.95 4.07
CA ILE A 149 19.35 -4.39 4.94
C ILE A 149 19.92 -3.20 5.73
N ASN A 150 20.30 -2.12 5.06
CA ASN A 150 20.88 -0.93 5.68
C ASN A 150 19.96 -0.27 6.72
N LEU A 151 18.66 -0.21 6.43
CA LEU A 151 17.67 0.35 7.36
C LEU A 151 17.43 -0.56 8.57
N ARG A 152 17.45 -1.90 8.38
CA ARG A 152 17.40 -2.86 9.49
C ARG A 152 18.63 -2.79 10.38
N GLU A 153 19.83 -2.62 9.82
CA GLU A 153 21.07 -2.45 10.60
C GLU A 153 21.01 -1.26 11.57
N ILE A 154 20.27 -0.21 11.23
CA ILE A 154 20.04 0.94 12.13
C ILE A 154 18.70 0.85 12.90
N ASN A 155 18.14 -0.35 13.02
CA ASN A 155 16.93 -0.67 13.78
C ASN A 155 15.68 0.14 13.37
N LYS A 156 15.52 0.45 12.09
CA LYS A 156 14.27 1.08 11.61
C LYS A 156 13.17 0.05 11.39
N GLU A 157 11.94 0.45 11.70
CA GLU A 157 10.76 -0.37 11.43
C GLU A 157 10.41 -0.30 9.94
N ILE A 158 10.18 -1.46 9.33
CA ILE A 158 9.94 -1.59 7.89
C ILE A 158 8.71 -2.47 7.64
N ALA A 159 7.79 -1.98 6.81
CA ALA A 159 6.85 -2.81 6.07
C ALA A 159 7.30 -2.91 4.61
N LEU A 160 7.20 -4.08 4.02
CA LEU A 160 7.34 -4.24 2.59
C LEU A 160 5.96 -4.21 1.93
N LYS A 161 5.88 -3.63 0.75
CA LYS A 161 4.64 -3.50 -0.01
C LYS A 161 4.82 -4.02 -1.43
N ILE A 162 3.96 -4.97 -1.83
CA ILE A 162 3.85 -5.39 -3.23
C ILE A 162 2.54 -4.87 -3.82
N VAL A 163 2.63 -4.24 -4.99
CA VAL A 163 1.45 -4.00 -5.83
C VAL A 163 1.36 -5.13 -6.84
N ILE A 164 0.26 -5.87 -6.79
CA ILE A 164 0.03 -7.01 -7.67
C ILE A 164 -0.16 -6.52 -9.12
N SER A 165 0.33 -7.28 -10.07
CA SER A 165 0.17 -7.02 -11.49
C SER A 165 0.19 -8.32 -12.28
N ASN A 166 -0.16 -8.28 -13.56
CA ASN A 166 -0.01 -9.42 -14.47
C ASN A 166 1.44 -9.91 -14.61
N PHE A 167 2.41 -9.16 -14.09
CA PHE A 167 3.84 -9.48 -14.20
C PHE A 167 4.42 -10.15 -12.95
N ASN A 168 3.71 -10.13 -11.81
CA ASN A 168 4.21 -10.71 -10.56
C ASN A 168 3.18 -11.56 -9.79
N HIS A 169 1.95 -11.67 -10.25
CA HIS A 169 0.91 -12.38 -9.51
C HIS A 169 1.23 -13.86 -9.27
N ASN A 170 1.90 -14.54 -10.22
CA ASN A 170 2.33 -15.94 -10.07
C ASN A 170 3.55 -16.14 -9.14
N ASN A 171 4.16 -15.05 -8.67
CA ASN A 171 5.31 -15.09 -7.77
C ASN A 171 5.02 -14.37 -6.44
N LEU A 172 3.74 -14.21 -6.11
CA LEU A 172 3.34 -13.48 -4.91
C LEU A 172 3.79 -14.18 -3.64
N PHE A 173 3.51 -15.48 -3.52
CA PHE A 173 3.91 -16.26 -2.35
C PHE A 173 5.44 -16.42 -2.27
N GLU A 174 6.11 -16.61 -3.40
CA GLU A 174 7.58 -16.61 -3.44
C GLU A 174 8.16 -15.28 -2.95
N THR A 175 7.51 -14.15 -3.29
CA THR A 175 7.91 -12.83 -2.79
C THR A 175 7.70 -12.72 -1.27
N VAL A 176 6.63 -13.29 -0.73
CA VAL A 176 6.39 -13.37 0.72
C VAL A 176 7.50 -14.16 1.42
N LEU A 177 7.87 -15.33 0.87
CA LEU A 177 8.97 -16.14 1.41
C LEU A 177 10.31 -15.40 1.37
N PHE A 178 10.58 -14.69 0.29
CA PHE A 178 11.77 -13.85 0.17
C PHE A 178 11.78 -12.72 1.20
N ALA A 179 10.65 -12.03 1.37
CA ALA A 179 10.48 -10.94 2.33
C ALA A 179 10.69 -11.37 3.80
N LYS A 180 10.32 -12.61 4.15
CA LYS A 180 10.51 -13.18 5.49
C LYS A 180 11.97 -13.17 5.95
N ASN A 181 12.94 -13.22 5.01
CA ASN A 181 14.37 -13.25 5.34
C ASN A 181 14.90 -11.93 5.91
N PHE A 182 14.13 -10.82 5.82
CA PHE A 182 14.60 -9.48 6.23
C PHE A 182 14.12 -9.04 7.61
N ASP A 183 13.41 -9.89 8.35
CA ASP A 183 12.87 -9.56 9.68
C ASP A 183 12.10 -8.22 9.67
N VAL A 184 11.21 -8.06 8.69
CA VAL A 184 10.37 -6.87 8.56
C VAL A 184 9.10 -6.96 9.41
N ASN A 185 8.53 -5.82 9.76
CA ASN A 185 7.37 -5.74 10.64
C ASN A 185 6.08 -6.23 9.96
N GLU A 186 5.98 -6.09 8.63
CA GLU A 186 4.79 -6.46 7.86
C GLU A 186 5.11 -6.61 6.37
N PHE A 187 4.36 -7.48 5.68
CA PHE A 187 4.29 -7.55 4.24
C PHE A 187 2.88 -7.20 3.74
N ASN A 188 2.77 -6.11 3.00
CA ASN A 188 1.49 -5.59 2.52
C ASN A 188 1.25 -5.98 1.06
N ILE A 189 0.22 -6.79 0.81
CA ILE A 189 -0.19 -7.25 -0.51
C ILE A 189 -1.35 -6.37 -0.99
N VAL A 190 -1.13 -5.61 -2.06
CA VAL A 190 -2.06 -4.59 -2.53
C VAL A 190 -2.54 -4.88 -3.93
N PHE A 191 -3.84 -4.98 -4.10
CA PHE A 191 -4.43 -5.01 -5.45
C PHE A 191 -4.34 -3.62 -6.08
N PRO A 192 -3.92 -3.50 -7.35
CA PRO A 192 -3.62 -2.22 -7.96
C PRO A 192 -4.85 -1.31 -8.08
N HIS A 193 -4.67 -0.04 -7.76
CA HIS A 193 -5.59 1.01 -8.12
C HIS A 193 -5.12 1.62 -9.44
N ALA A 194 -5.86 1.38 -10.50
CA ALA A 194 -5.48 1.78 -11.86
C ALA A 194 -6.39 2.91 -12.38
N LEU A 195 -6.55 3.95 -11.55
CA LEU A 195 -7.31 5.15 -11.88
C LEU A 195 -6.76 5.79 -13.15
N ASP A 196 -7.67 6.18 -14.04
CA ASP A 196 -7.35 6.83 -15.33
C ASP A 196 -6.52 5.98 -16.31
N PHE A 197 -6.39 4.67 -16.09
CA PHE A 197 -5.79 3.78 -17.07
C PHE A 197 -6.77 3.55 -18.22
N GLU A 198 -6.29 3.70 -19.44
CA GLU A 198 -7.04 3.24 -20.62
C GLU A 198 -7.20 1.71 -20.58
N GLU A 199 -8.26 1.18 -21.16
CA GLU A 199 -8.61 -0.25 -21.12
C GLU A 199 -7.44 -1.16 -21.52
N LYS A 200 -6.71 -0.81 -22.58
CA LYS A 200 -5.56 -1.59 -23.06
C LYS A 200 -4.46 -1.68 -22.01
N LEU A 201 -4.11 -0.56 -21.36
CA LEU A 201 -3.12 -0.51 -20.31
C LEU A 201 -3.64 -1.23 -19.06
N PHE A 202 -4.89 -0.98 -18.69
CA PHE A 202 -5.54 -1.66 -17.57
C PHE A 202 -5.44 -3.18 -17.71
N LYS A 203 -5.91 -3.74 -18.82
CA LYS A 203 -5.86 -5.19 -19.07
C LYS A 203 -4.44 -5.75 -19.17
N LYS A 204 -3.46 -4.94 -19.58
CA LYS A 204 -2.05 -5.33 -19.59
C LYS A 204 -1.48 -5.43 -18.17
N VAL A 205 -1.88 -4.55 -17.26
CA VAL A 205 -1.26 -4.39 -15.94
C VAL A 205 -2.05 -5.09 -14.84
N VAL A 206 -3.38 -4.92 -14.81
CA VAL A 206 -4.24 -5.39 -13.72
C VAL A 206 -4.64 -6.84 -13.95
N PRO A 207 -4.32 -7.77 -13.05
CA PRO A 207 -4.74 -9.17 -13.17
C PRO A 207 -6.22 -9.31 -12.83
N LYS A 208 -6.84 -10.39 -13.29
CA LYS A 208 -8.12 -10.80 -12.77
C LYS A 208 -7.97 -11.41 -11.38
N TYR A 209 -8.92 -11.15 -10.50
CA TYR A 209 -8.84 -11.60 -9.10
C TYR A 209 -8.76 -13.12 -8.97
N TYR A 210 -9.48 -13.89 -9.79
CA TYR A 210 -9.46 -15.36 -9.71
C TYR A 210 -8.04 -15.96 -9.91
N LEU A 211 -7.15 -15.26 -10.63
CA LEU A 211 -5.76 -15.68 -10.82
C LEU A 211 -4.92 -15.58 -9.55
N LEU A 212 -5.41 -14.88 -8.53
CA LEU A 212 -4.66 -14.62 -7.31
C LEU A 212 -5.00 -15.63 -6.19
N LYS A 213 -6.06 -16.41 -6.36
CA LYS A 213 -6.66 -17.20 -5.29
C LYS A 213 -5.64 -18.06 -4.55
N ASP A 214 -4.89 -18.88 -5.28
CA ASP A 214 -3.96 -19.84 -4.67
C ASP A 214 -2.79 -19.13 -3.96
N GLU A 215 -2.25 -18.10 -4.56
CA GLU A 215 -1.16 -17.29 -4.01
C GLU A 215 -1.57 -16.55 -2.73
N ILE A 216 -2.81 -16.04 -2.69
CA ILE A 216 -3.37 -15.38 -1.50
C ILE A 216 -3.60 -16.40 -0.38
N ILE A 217 -4.18 -17.57 -0.68
CA ILE A 217 -4.41 -18.62 0.30
C ILE A 217 -3.09 -19.11 0.89
N GLN A 218 -2.09 -19.38 0.06
CA GLN A 218 -0.76 -19.78 0.53
C GLN A 218 -0.13 -18.72 1.44
N SER A 219 -0.22 -17.45 1.04
CA SER A 219 0.29 -16.31 1.82
C SER A 219 -0.42 -16.16 3.16
N ALA A 220 -1.75 -16.32 3.20
CA ALA A 220 -2.55 -16.22 4.41
C ALA A 220 -2.24 -17.36 5.39
N ASN A 221 -2.17 -18.61 4.90
CA ASN A 221 -1.83 -19.78 5.69
C ASN A 221 -0.39 -19.66 6.25
N PHE A 222 0.55 -19.18 5.44
CA PHE A 222 1.91 -18.91 5.87
C PHE A 222 1.96 -17.85 6.97
N SER A 223 1.17 -16.78 6.83
CA SER A 223 1.07 -15.72 7.84
C SER A 223 0.63 -16.25 9.21
N GLU A 224 -0.35 -17.16 9.26
CA GLU A 224 -0.79 -17.79 10.50
C GLU A 224 0.27 -18.74 11.07
N LYS A 225 0.79 -19.62 10.23
CA LYS A 225 1.75 -20.66 10.64
C LYS A 225 3.07 -20.07 11.16
N GLU A 226 3.61 -19.11 10.45
CA GLU A 226 4.93 -18.53 10.74
C GLU A 226 4.86 -17.26 11.60
N HIS A 227 3.66 -16.84 12.01
CA HIS A 227 3.42 -15.57 12.71
C HIS A 227 4.04 -14.36 11.99
N PHE A 228 4.15 -14.44 10.64
CA PHE A 228 4.66 -13.36 9.81
C PHE A 228 3.50 -12.44 9.41
N PRO A 229 3.49 -11.16 9.84
CA PRO A 229 2.37 -10.27 9.58
C PRO A 229 2.21 -9.97 8.08
N ILE A 230 1.13 -10.45 7.48
CA ILE A 230 0.75 -10.13 6.10
C ILE A 230 -0.60 -9.41 6.13
N SER A 231 -0.74 -8.37 5.33
CA SER A 231 -2.01 -7.69 5.11
C SER A 231 -2.42 -7.72 3.64
N PHE A 232 -3.73 -7.74 3.41
CA PHE A 232 -4.31 -7.76 2.07
C PHE A 232 -5.14 -6.50 1.87
N GLU A 233 -4.75 -5.67 0.91
CA GLU A 233 -5.45 -4.42 0.63
C GLU A 233 -6.23 -4.51 -0.68
N THR A 234 -7.53 -4.19 -0.61
CA THR A 234 -8.43 -4.16 -1.79
C THR A 234 -8.61 -5.55 -2.44
N ILE A 235 -8.65 -6.59 -1.64
CA ILE A 235 -8.98 -7.95 -2.09
C ILE A 235 -10.31 -8.34 -1.44
N PRO A 236 -11.40 -8.47 -2.23
CA PRO A 236 -12.71 -8.86 -1.70
C PRO A 236 -12.69 -10.26 -1.09
N TYR A 237 -13.43 -10.47 -0.01
CA TYR A 237 -13.46 -11.76 0.72
C TYR A 237 -13.87 -12.94 -0.14
N CYS A 238 -14.78 -12.72 -1.09
CA CYS A 238 -15.28 -13.75 -2.00
C CYS A 238 -14.25 -14.27 -3.03
N ILE A 239 -13.07 -13.66 -3.11
CA ILE A 239 -11.97 -14.16 -3.97
C ILE A 239 -11.38 -15.45 -3.40
N CYS A 240 -11.35 -15.58 -2.07
CA CYS A 240 -10.89 -16.79 -1.38
C CYS A 240 -12.00 -17.33 -0.47
N PRO A 241 -13.10 -17.88 -1.05
CA PRO A 241 -14.32 -18.23 -0.31
C PRO A 241 -14.14 -19.42 0.64
N ASP A 242 -13.00 -20.12 0.54
CA ASP A 242 -12.70 -21.31 1.33
C ASP A 242 -11.49 -21.09 2.27
N SER A 243 -11.02 -19.85 2.46
CA SER A 243 -9.83 -19.55 3.27
C SER A 243 -10.16 -18.77 4.55
N GLN A 244 -10.30 -19.50 5.66
CA GLN A 244 -10.50 -18.90 6.99
C GLN A 244 -9.31 -18.01 7.40
N ALA A 245 -8.08 -18.42 7.08
CA ALA A 245 -6.87 -17.65 7.37
C ALA A 245 -6.92 -16.25 6.70
N PHE A 246 -7.34 -16.20 5.43
CA PHE A 246 -7.52 -14.94 4.71
C PHE A 246 -8.62 -14.07 5.32
N TRP A 247 -9.79 -14.66 5.63
CA TRP A 247 -10.90 -13.91 6.22
C TRP A 247 -10.54 -13.33 7.59
N LYS A 248 -10.01 -14.16 8.48
CA LYS A 248 -9.59 -13.75 9.82
C LYS A 248 -8.58 -12.60 9.73
N ARG A 249 -7.58 -12.74 8.88
CA ARG A 249 -6.57 -11.71 8.70
C ARG A 249 -7.17 -10.39 8.23
N ASN A 250 -8.05 -10.41 7.21
CA ASN A 250 -8.74 -9.23 6.72
C ASN A 250 -9.71 -8.61 7.74
N CYS A 251 -10.48 -9.42 8.48
CA CYS A 251 -11.39 -8.93 9.52
C CYS A 251 -10.63 -8.24 10.66
N ASP A 252 -9.54 -8.82 11.14
CA ASP A 252 -8.69 -8.21 12.18
C ASP A 252 -8.14 -6.86 11.76
N LEU A 253 -7.81 -6.72 10.49
CA LEU A 253 -7.26 -5.52 9.92
C LEU A 253 -8.31 -4.42 9.78
N LEU A 254 -9.49 -4.76 9.27
CA LEU A 254 -10.60 -3.82 9.10
C LEU A 254 -11.17 -3.37 10.45
N SER A 255 -11.36 -4.28 11.40
CA SER A 255 -11.83 -3.91 12.73
C SER A 255 -10.91 -2.92 13.44
N LYS A 256 -9.59 -3.02 13.17
CA LYS A 256 -8.59 -2.06 13.66
C LYS A 256 -8.60 -0.73 12.89
N ALA A 257 -8.92 -0.75 11.60
CA ALA A 257 -8.99 0.44 10.76
C ALA A 257 -10.25 1.27 11.00
N ILE A 258 -11.40 0.63 11.18
CA ILE A 258 -12.69 1.30 11.41
C ILE A 258 -12.72 2.05 12.74
N GLN A 259 -11.94 1.61 13.73
CA GLN A 259 -11.99 2.13 15.10
C GLN A 259 -11.36 3.49 15.32
N ASN A 260 -11.08 4.37 14.36
CA ASN A 260 -10.71 5.77 14.67
C ASN A 260 -9.61 6.42 13.79
N THR A 261 -9.52 6.18 12.51
CA THR A 261 -8.55 6.90 11.69
C THR A 261 -9.22 7.93 10.79
N GLU A 262 -9.08 9.20 11.13
CA GLU A 262 -9.32 10.27 10.17
C GLU A 262 -8.06 10.39 9.31
N SER A 263 -8.14 9.97 8.05
CA SER A 263 -7.06 10.08 7.07
C SER A 263 -7.38 11.19 6.08
N ARG A 264 -6.46 12.13 5.91
CA ARG A 264 -6.56 13.23 4.95
C ARG A 264 -5.39 13.20 3.98
N GLN A 265 -5.64 13.55 2.73
CA GLN A 265 -4.61 13.66 1.70
C GLN A 265 -4.58 15.08 1.16
N ASN A 266 -3.37 15.62 0.92
CA ASN A 266 -3.22 16.75 0.05
C ASN A 266 -3.08 16.28 -1.39
N ALA A 267 -3.82 16.88 -2.31
CA ALA A 267 -3.61 16.72 -3.73
C ALA A 267 -2.93 17.99 -4.25
N LEU A 268 -1.81 17.85 -4.97
CA LEU A 268 -1.09 18.99 -5.57
C LEU A 268 -1.94 19.78 -6.58
N GLU A 269 -2.91 19.12 -7.21
CA GLU A 269 -3.82 19.73 -8.19
C GLU A 269 -4.94 20.57 -7.55
N LEU A 270 -5.24 20.30 -6.29
CA LEU A 270 -6.30 20.98 -5.55
C LEU A 270 -5.67 21.79 -4.43
N GLU A 271 -5.02 22.89 -4.77
CA GLU A 271 -4.17 23.74 -3.93
C GLU A 271 -4.74 24.15 -2.54
N LYS A 272 -5.95 23.72 -2.17
CA LYS A 272 -6.63 24.17 -0.95
C LYS A 272 -7.45 23.11 -0.21
N TYR A 273 -7.57 21.86 -0.69
CA TYR A 273 -8.48 20.91 -0.06
C TYR A 273 -7.75 19.66 0.42
N LEU A 274 -7.72 19.49 1.74
CA LEU A 274 -7.39 18.21 2.36
C LEU A 274 -8.55 17.25 2.07
N LEU A 275 -8.32 16.30 1.17
CA LEU A 275 -9.31 15.27 0.84
C LEU A 275 -9.40 14.26 1.96
N ASN A 276 -10.59 14.01 2.48
CA ASN A 276 -10.83 12.93 3.43
C ASN A 276 -10.87 11.59 2.67
N TRP A 277 -9.79 10.81 2.74
CA TRP A 277 -9.68 9.54 2.05
C TRP A 277 -10.76 8.54 2.48
N ASN A 278 -11.17 8.57 3.76
CA ASN A 278 -12.22 7.70 4.27
C ASN A 278 -13.60 7.99 3.64
N GLU A 279 -13.82 9.20 3.15
CA GLU A 279 -15.06 9.58 2.45
C GLU A 279 -14.97 9.30 0.94
N ILE A 280 -13.77 9.39 0.36
CA ILE A 280 -13.55 9.27 -1.08
C ILE A 280 -13.39 7.80 -1.48
N ARG A 281 -12.59 7.04 -0.73
CA ARG A 281 -12.29 5.63 -1.04
C ARG A 281 -13.55 4.77 -1.22
N PRO A 282 -14.58 4.83 -0.37
CA PRO A 282 -15.80 4.06 -0.59
C PRO A 282 -16.53 4.42 -1.88
N LYS A 283 -16.44 5.69 -2.32
CA LYS A 283 -17.06 6.14 -3.58
C LYS A 283 -16.34 5.64 -4.83
N MET A 284 -15.10 5.17 -4.70
CA MET A 284 -14.29 4.57 -5.76
C MET A 284 -14.43 3.05 -5.83
N LYS A 285 -15.14 2.46 -4.88
CA LYS A 285 -15.41 1.03 -4.79
C LYS A 285 -16.80 0.70 -5.33
N GLU A 286 -16.99 -0.55 -5.69
CA GLU A 286 -18.28 -1.01 -6.22
C GLU A 286 -18.77 -2.24 -5.47
N LYS A 287 -20.07 -2.22 -5.17
CA LYS A 287 -20.85 -3.36 -4.70
C LYS A 287 -22.13 -3.41 -5.51
N TRP A 288 -22.65 -4.59 -5.71
CA TRP A 288 -23.89 -4.80 -6.45
C TRP A 288 -24.91 -5.54 -5.60
N GLU A 289 -26.11 -5.72 -6.14
CA GLU A 289 -27.26 -6.23 -5.41
C GLU A 289 -27.00 -7.56 -4.69
N ASN A 290 -26.26 -8.48 -5.31
CA ASN A 290 -25.93 -9.77 -4.71
C ASN A 290 -25.01 -9.65 -3.48
N CYS A 291 -24.22 -8.58 -3.34
CA CYS A 291 -23.38 -8.37 -2.16
C CYS A 291 -24.19 -8.23 -0.87
N ILE A 292 -25.48 -7.89 -0.93
CA ILE A 292 -26.38 -7.81 0.24
C ILE A 292 -26.50 -9.18 0.94
N LYS A 293 -26.39 -10.28 0.17
CA LYS A 293 -26.47 -11.65 0.69
C LYS A 293 -25.16 -12.16 1.28
N CYS A 294 -24.08 -11.38 1.18
CA CYS A 294 -22.75 -11.78 1.63
C CYS A 294 -22.58 -11.50 3.13
N VAL A 295 -22.14 -12.49 3.90
CA VAL A 295 -21.86 -12.34 5.34
C VAL A 295 -20.80 -11.27 5.64
N PHE A 296 -19.89 -11.00 4.69
CA PHE A 296 -18.88 -9.96 4.81
C PHE A 296 -19.31 -8.61 4.23
N ASN A 297 -20.58 -8.42 3.88
CA ASN A 297 -21.03 -7.19 3.20
C ASN A 297 -20.66 -5.90 3.95
N LEU A 298 -20.79 -5.90 5.28
CA LEU A 298 -20.47 -4.72 6.09
C LEU A 298 -18.96 -4.44 6.21
N LEU A 299 -18.11 -5.46 6.06
CA LEU A 299 -16.66 -5.38 6.20
C LEU A 299 -15.95 -5.22 4.85
N CYS A 300 -16.55 -5.74 3.78
CA CYS A 300 -15.96 -5.71 2.45
C CYS A 300 -16.20 -4.37 1.77
N GLU A 301 -15.14 -3.76 1.26
CA GLU A 301 -15.25 -2.52 0.47
C GLU A 301 -15.70 -2.78 -0.99
N GLY A 302 -15.58 -4.02 -1.48
CA GLY A 302 -15.71 -4.36 -2.89
C GLY A 302 -14.44 -4.05 -3.70
N PRO A 303 -14.43 -4.38 -5.01
CA PRO A 303 -13.36 -4.04 -5.94
C PRO A 303 -13.36 -2.55 -6.30
N TRP A 304 -12.30 -2.08 -6.96
CA TRP A 304 -12.29 -0.78 -7.59
C TRP A 304 -13.30 -0.71 -8.74
N LYS A 305 -13.94 0.44 -8.96
CA LYS A 305 -14.93 0.64 -10.04
C LYS A 305 -14.34 0.36 -11.43
N GLU A 306 -13.09 0.75 -11.64
CA GLU A 306 -12.37 0.52 -12.90
C GLU A 306 -12.22 -0.97 -13.19
N TYR A 307 -12.08 -1.80 -12.15
CA TYR A 307 -12.03 -3.24 -12.32
C TYR A 307 -13.36 -3.78 -12.88
N VAL A 308 -14.47 -3.38 -12.29
CA VAL A 308 -15.80 -3.82 -12.72
C VAL A 308 -16.13 -3.26 -14.12
N GLN A 309 -15.71 -2.04 -14.40
CA GLN A 309 -15.88 -1.43 -15.73
C GLN A 309 -15.25 -2.28 -16.85
N TYR A 310 -14.05 -2.84 -16.63
CA TYR A 310 -13.30 -3.52 -17.69
C TYR A 310 -13.40 -5.05 -17.64
N TYR A 311 -13.65 -5.64 -16.49
CA TYR A 311 -13.72 -7.11 -16.32
C TYR A 311 -15.11 -7.60 -15.91
N GLY A 312 -16.02 -6.71 -15.51
CA GLY A 312 -17.31 -7.08 -14.96
C GLY A 312 -17.23 -7.61 -13.53
N HIS A 313 -18.31 -8.19 -13.07
CA HIS A 313 -18.45 -8.65 -11.67
C HIS A 313 -18.72 -10.16 -11.53
N ALA A 314 -18.60 -10.92 -12.61
CA ALA A 314 -18.99 -12.34 -12.62
C ALA A 314 -18.17 -13.23 -11.64
N GLU A 315 -16.95 -12.85 -11.32
CA GLU A 315 -16.07 -13.61 -10.39
C GLU A 315 -16.35 -13.34 -8.90
N PHE A 316 -17.20 -12.35 -8.58
CA PHE A 316 -17.47 -12.00 -7.18
C PHE A 316 -18.76 -12.67 -6.70
N VAL A 317 -18.64 -13.90 -6.25
CA VAL A 317 -19.77 -14.69 -5.74
C VAL A 317 -19.91 -14.45 -4.23
N PRO A 318 -21.08 -14.00 -3.73
CA PRO A 318 -21.29 -13.76 -2.31
C PRO A 318 -21.05 -15.02 -1.48
N ILE A 319 -20.40 -14.85 -0.34
CA ILE A 319 -20.25 -15.89 0.67
C ILE A 319 -21.49 -15.81 1.58
N THR A 320 -22.34 -16.83 1.51
CA THR A 320 -23.59 -16.93 2.30
C THR A 320 -23.36 -17.63 3.63
N GLU A 321 -24.34 -17.56 4.54
CA GLU A 321 -24.30 -18.27 5.83
C GLU A 321 -24.13 -19.78 5.64
N ASP A 322 -24.87 -20.38 4.68
CA ASP A 322 -24.77 -21.81 4.38
C ASP A 322 -23.34 -22.22 4.03
N LYS A 323 -22.64 -21.42 3.20
CA LYS A 323 -21.24 -21.69 2.86
C LYS A 323 -20.30 -21.63 4.07
N ILE A 324 -20.56 -20.75 5.03
CA ILE A 324 -19.78 -20.71 6.29
C ILE A 324 -20.04 -21.95 7.14
N LEU A 325 -21.31 -22.39 7.25
CA LEU A 325 -21.67 -23.58 8.00
C LEU A 325 -21.03 -24.85 7.41
N ASP A 326 -21.04 -25.00 6.08
CA ASP A 326 -20.37 -26.11 5.40
C ASP A 326 -18.88 -26.20 5.76
N LEU A 327 -18.19 -25.07 5.75
CA LEU A 327 -16.75 -25.00 6.09
C LEU A 327 -16.47 -25.34 7.56
N LEU A 328 -17.33 -24.90 8.46
CA LEU A 328 -17.20 -25.23 9.90
C LEU A 328 -17.46 -26.72 10.18
N GLU A 329 -18.36 -27.35 9.42
CA GLU A 329 -18.60 -28.80 9.53
C GLU A 329 -17.45 -29.66 8.97
N GLU A 330 -16.77 -29.17 7.95
CA GLU A 330 -15.57 -29.85 7.42
C GLU A 330 -14.40 -29.83 8.43
N ASP A 331 -14.20 -28.73 9.16
CA ASP A 331 -13.15 -28.63 10.19
C ASP A 331 -13.40 -29.51 11.42
N VAL A 332 -14.68 -29.85 11.73
CA VAL A 332 -15.04 -30.71 12.87
C VAL A 332 -14.83 -32.19 12.56
N ARG A 333 -14.66 -32.57 11.28
CA ARG A 333 -14.48 -33.96 10.82
C ARG A 333 -13.04 -34.44 10.81
N PHE A 334 -12.08 -33.61 11.16
CA PHE A 334 -10.64 -33.93 11.31
C PHE A 334 -10.20 -33.75 12.77
#